data_241c263751ffe26e5ee996b7e9efe03f
#
_entry.id   241c263751ffe26e5ee996b7e9efe03f
#
_cell.length_a   1.000
_cell.length_b   1.000
_cell.length_c   1.000
_cell.angle_alpha   90.00
_cell.angle_beta   90.00
_cell.angle_gamma   90.00
#
_symmetry.space_group_name_H-M   'P 1'
#
loop_
_entity.id
_entity.type
_entity.pdbx_description
1 polymer ?
#
loop_
_entity_poly.entity_id
_entity_poly.type
_entity_poly.pdbx_seq_one_letter_code
_entity_poly.pdbx_strand_id
1 'polypeptide(L)'
;MDNNENIQFDCLRGCTVTRDENDELNCTYRRGCCKLEDYNWLKGIAQGQYSNLFEVRFKNTRKGIYTNASGQSVKMGDLVIVEAQSGHDLGIVTLEGPIVGRQMKCKGIDPANTEFKKIYRKAKSLDIEKWQEAIAREQETMIRARQIAVELGLDMKIGDVEFQGDGTKAIFYYIADGRVDFRQLIKVFAEEFRIRIEMKQIGARQEAGLI
;
A
#
# COMPACT_ATOMS: atom_id res chain seq x y z
N MET A 1 -11.57 -0.96 -37.61
CA MET A 1 -12.04 -0.05 -36.51
C MET A 1 -11.61 -0.74 -35.22
N ASP A 2 -10.36 -0.54 -34.87
CA ASP A 2 -9.74 -1.24 -33.77
C ASP A 2 -9.92 -0.36 -32.52
N ASN A 3 -10.93 -0.68 -31.70
CA ASN A 3 -11.08 -0.14 -30.38
C ASN A 3 -10.09 -0.84 -29.44
N ASN A 4 -8.83 -0.51 -29.59
CA ASN A 4 -7.82 -0.82 -28.59
C ASN A 4 -7.97 0.24 -27.50
N GLU A 5 -8.98 0.11 -26.66
CA GLU A 5 -9.08 0.88 -25.42
C GLU A 5 -7.93 0.42 -24.53
N ASN A 6 -6.82 1.14 -24.63
CA ASN A 6 -5.76 1.09 -23.63
C ASN A 6 -6.41 1.42 -22.28
N ILE A 7 -6.78 0.38 -21.53
CA ILE A 7 -7.33 0.54 -20.19
C ILE A 7 -6.22 1.14 -19.33
N GLN A 8 -6.22 2.47 -19.23
CA GLN A 8 -5.34 3.21 -18.36
C GLN A 8 -6.03 3.39 -17.01
N PHE A 9 -5.52 2.75 -15.99
CA PHE A 9 -6.04 2.88 -14.63
C PHE A 9 -5.03 3.63 -13.75
N ASP A 10 -5.48 4.74 -13.16
CA ASP A 10 -4.73 5.43 -12.13
C ASP A 10 -5.06 4.81 -10.77
N CYS A 11 -4.11 4.12 -10.19
CA CYS A 11 -4.30 3.43 -8.91
C CYS A 11 -4.38 4.39 -7.70
N LEU A 12 -4.34 5.72 -7.90
CA LEU A 12 -4.27 6.75 -6.85
C LEU A 12 -3.13 6.54 -5.84
N ARG A 13 -2.22 5.61 -6.14
CA ARG A 13 -1.05 5.25 -5.30
C ARG A 13 0.27 5.60 -5.98
N GLY A 14 0.20 6.43 -7.02
CA GLY A 14 1.37 6.95 -7.75
C GLY A 14 1.85 6.04 -8.87
N CYS A 15 1.03 5.13 -9.37
CA CYS A 15 1.30 4.39 -10.59
C CYS A 15 0.09 4.41 -11.53
N THR A 16 0.38 4.27 -12.82
CA THR A 16 -0.62 4.03 -13.86
C THR A 16 -0.45 2.60 -14.35
N VAL A 17 -1.52 1.83 -14.38
CA VAL A 17 -1.52 0.48 -14.91
C VAL A 17 -2.00 0.55 -16.35
N THR A 18 -1.23 -0.02 -17.27
CA THR A 18 -1.57 -0.11 -18.70
C THR A 18 -1.49 -1.56 -19.15
N ARG A 19 -2.29 -1.96 -20.13
CA ARG A 19 -2.14 -3.24 -20.82
C ARG A 19 -1.18 -3.07 -21.99
N ASP A 20 -0.29 -4.01 -22.19
CA ASP A 20 0.57 -4.06 -23.37
C ASP A 20 -0.06 -4.89 -24.49
N GLU A 21 0.65 -5.01 -25.62
CA GLU A 21 0.21 -5.75 -26.79
C GLU A 21 0.00 -7.26 -26.54
N ASN A 22 0.56 -7.80 -25.46
CA ASN A 22 0.41 -9.19 -25.04
C ASN A 22 -0.67 -9.39 -23.96
N ASP A 23 -1.52 -8.37 -23.72
CA ASP A 23 -2.52 -8.33 -22.66
C ASP A 23 -1.93 -8.46 -21.23
N GLU A 24 -0.61 -8.22 -21.07
CA GLU A 24 0.04 -8.15 -19.78
C GLU A 24 -0.15 -6.77 -19.15
N LEU A 25 -0.50 -6.76 -17.87
CA LEU A 25 -0.64 -5.52 -17.11
C LEU A 25 0.74 -5.01 -16.67
N ASN A 26 1.13 -3.87 -17.21
CA ASN A 26 2.34 -3.15 -16.85
C ASN A 26 2.00 -1.96 -15.96
N CYS A 27 2.69 -1.87 -14.83
CA CYS A 27 2.58 -0.72 -13.95
C CYS A 27 3.68 0.29 -14.30
N THR A 28 3.28 1.43 -14.84
CA THR A 28 4.17 2.56 -15.01
C THR A 28 4.07 3.44 -13.76
N TYR A 29 5.11 3.42 -12.94
CA TYR A 29 5.20 4.31 -11.79
C TYR A 29 5.20 5.76 -12.30
N ARG A 30 4.13 6.51 -12.02
CA ARG A 30 4.11 7.93 -12.27
C ARG A 30 5.16 8.56 -11.38
N ARG A 31 6.17 9.13 -11.98
CA ARG A 31 7.30 9.82 -11.36
C ARG A 31 6.84 11.01 -10.50
N GLY A 32 6.06 10.74 -9.48
CA GLY A 32 5.72 11.74 -8.47
C GLY A 32 6.92 12.12 -7.60
N CYS A 33 7.97 11.31 -7.66
CA CYS A 33 9.18 11.56 -6.91
C CYS A 33 10.41 11.10 -7.73
N CYS A 34 10.72 11.82 -8.82
CA CYS A 34 11.97 11.67 -9.57
C CYS A 34 13.21 11.72 -8.66
N LYS A 35 13.10 12.39 -7.51
CA LYS A 35 14.15 12.47 -6.50
C LYS A 35 14.65 11.10 -6.01
N LEU A 36 13.79 10.07 -5.96
CA LEU A 36 14.23 8.73 -5.56
C LEU A 36 15.04 8.04 -6.66
N GLU A 37 14.72 8.32 -7.93
CA GLU A 37 15.47 7.80 -9.06
C GLU A 37 16.81 8.55 -9.22
N ASP A 38 16.82 9.86 -9.03
CA ASP A 38 18.01 10.69 -9.06
C ASP A 38 19.01 10.33 -7.93
N TYR A 39 18.51 9.87 -6.78
CA TYR A 39 19.34 9.35 -5.69
C TYR A 39 19.74 7.89 -5.85
N ASN A 40 19.25 7.18 -6.85
CA ASN A 40 19.63 5.79 -7.12
C ASN A 40 20.95 5.69 -7.94
N TRP A 41 21.85 6.67 -7.78
CA TRP A 41 23.19 6.64 -8.34
C TRP A 41 24.06 5.46 -7.87
N LEU A 42 23.60 4.77 -6.82
CA LEU A 42 24.17 3.50 -6.34
C LEU A 42 23.71 2.27 -7.13
N LYS A 43 22.81 2.44 -8.10
CA LYS A 43 22.36 1.36 -8.99
C LYS A 43 23.52 0.95 -9.89
N GLY A 44 24.17 -0.13 -9.58
CA GLY A 44 25.35 -0.63 -10.30
C GLY A 44 26.63 -0.66 -9.48
N ILE A 45 26.65 -0.07 -8.29
CA ILE A 45 27.69 -0.35 -7.30
C ILE A 45 27.37 -1.70 -6.68
N ALA A 46 28.42 -2.53 -6.49
CA ALA A 46 28.32 -3.91 -6.01
C ALA A 46 27.22 -4.09 -4.97
N GLN A 47 26.31 -4.99 -5.28
CA GLN A 47 25.18 -5.33 -4.41
C GLN A 47 25.76 -5.88 -3.10
N GLY A 48 25.73 -5.05 -2.07
CA GLY A 48 26.21 -5.41 -0.75
C GLY A 48 25.18 -6.21 0.04
N GLN A 49 25.33 -6.16 1.32
CA GLN A 49 24.62 -6.91 2.35
C GLN A 49 23.06 -6.84 2.31
N TYR A 50 22.47 -5.95 1.48
CA TYR A 50 21.02 -5.71 1.41
C TYR A 50 20.39 -6.01 0.05
N SER A 51 21.06 -6.83 -0.78
CA SER A 51 20.61 -7.13 -2.15
C SER A 51 19.23 -7.80 -2.22
N ASN A 52 18.79 -8.45 -1.13
CA ASN A 52 17.53 -9.17 -1.06
C ASN A 52 16.43 -8.41 -0.28
N LEU A 53 16.66 -7.15 0.10
CA LEU A 53 15.71 -6.33 0.82
C LEU A 53 15.13 -5.24 -0.08
N PHE A 54 13.82 -5.03 0.05
CA PHE A 54 13.04 -4.11 -0.75
C PHE A 54 12.13 -3.27 0.15
N GLU A 55 12.02 -1.97 -0.13
CA GLU A 55 10.94 -1.16 0.45
C GLU A 55 9.72 -1.27 -0.47
N VAL A 56 8.58 -1.65 0.11
CA VAL A 56 7.31 -1.72 -0.59
C VAL A 56 6.38 -0.68 -0.01
N ARG A 57 5.75 0.11 -0.89
CA ARG A 57 4.78 1.15 -0.56
C ARG A 57 3.37 0.68 -0.86
N PHE A 58 2.46 1.10 0.01
CA PHE A 58 1.02 0.94 -0.13
C PHE A 58 0.34 2.31 -0.24
N LYS A 59 -0.90 2.43 0.19
CA LYS A 59 -1.60 3.70 0.20
C LYS A 59 -0.97 4.69 1.19
N ASN A 60 -1.07 5.97 0.88
CA ASN A 60 -0.60 7.07 1.70
C ASN A 60 0.90 6.96 2.06
N THR A 61 1.21 7.00 3.33
CA THR A 61 2.59 6.89 3.85
C THR A 61 2.94 5.49 4.34
N ARG A 62 2.04 4.51 4.16
CA ARG A 62 2.29 3.14 4.63
C ARG A 62 3.35 2.46 3.77
N LYS A 63 4.43 2.06 4.40
CA LYS A 63 5.57 1.40 3.79
C LYS A 63 6.09 0.30 4.70
N GLY A 64 6.67 -0.73 4.11
CA GLY A 64 7.34 -1.80 4.82
C GLY A 64 8.61 -2.24 4.13
N ILE A 65 9.49 -2.91 4.87
CA ILE A 65 10.68 -3.57 4.32
C ILE A 65 10.41 -5.06 4.29
N TYR A 66 10.71 -5.65 3.15
CA TYR A 66 10.41 -7.04 2.83
C TYR A 66 11.63 -7.75 2.26
N THR A 67 11.73 -9.05 2.49
CA THR A 67 12.72 -9.90 1.84
C THR A 67 12.11 -10.61 0.64
N ASN A 68 12.86 -10.73 -0.43
CA ASN A 68 12.40 -11.44 -1.61
C ASN A 68 12.56 -12.95 -1.43
N ALA A 69 11.47 -13.66 -1.26
CA ALA A 69 11.41 -15.12 -1.18
C ALA A 69 10.93 -15.77 -2.49
N SER A 70 10.63 -14.97 -3.52
CA SER A 70 10.00 -15.46 -4.75
C SER A 70 10.96 -16.18 -5.71
N GLY A 71 12.26 -15.99 -5.56
CA GLY A 71 13.24 -16.42 -6.56
C GLY A 71 13.22 -15.64 -7.88
N GLN A 72 12.25 -14.73 -8.06
CA GLN A 72 12.12 -13.86 -9.24
C GLN A 72 12.95 -12.59 -9.08
N SER A 73 13.42 -12.03 -10.19
CA SER A 73 14.05 -10.71 -10.17
C SER A 73 13.00 -9.65 -9.89
N VAL A 74 13.06 -9.03 -8.72
CA VAL A 74 12.21 -7.92 -8.30
C VAL A 74 12.98 -6.63 -8.48
N LYS A 75 12.33 -5.59 -9.04
CA LYS A 75 12.92 -4.28 -9.31
C LYS A 75 12.03 -3.17 -8.79
N MET A 76 12.59 -1.99 -8.63
CA MET A 76 11.84 -0.77 -8.35
C MET A 76 10.76 -0.52 -9.42
N GLY A 77 9.53 -0.23 -8.98
CA GLY A 77 8.34 -0.10 -9.83
C GLY A 77 7.51 -1.36 -9.98
N ASP A 78 8.04 -2.54 -9.64
CA ASP A 78 7.26 -3.78 -9.71
C ASP A 78 6.11 -3.78 -8.70
N LEU A 79 4.95 -4.27 -9.15
CA LEU A 79 3.83 -4.64 -8.28
C LEU A 79 4.10 -6.03 -7.70
N VAL A 80 4.04 -6.13 -6.40
CA VAL A 80 4.38 -7.37 -5.68
C VAL A 80 3.31 -7.76 -4.67
N ILE A 81 3.13 -9.06 -4.55
CA ILE A 81 2.32 -9.67 -3.49
C ILE A 81 3.23 -9.93 -2.30
N VAL A 82 2.86 -9.37 -1.17
CA VAL A 82 3.64 -9.43 0.05
C VAL A 82 2.88 -10.07 1.19
N GLU A 83 3.62 -10.59 2.14
CA GLU A 83 3.09 -11.11 3.39
C GLU A 83 2.46 -9.98 4.22
N ALA A 84 1.20 -10.16 4.59
CA ALA A 84 0.50 -9.30 5.53
C ALA A 84 0.46 -9.95 6.93
N GLN A 85 -0.11 -9.27 7.91
CA GLN A 85 -0.35 -9.87 9.23
C GLN A 85 -1.39 -10.99 9.16
N SER A 86 -2.33 -10.88 8.22
CA SER A 86 -3.31 -11.89 7.88
C SER A 86 -3.54 -11.80 6.38
N GLY A 87 -3.38 -12.93 5.67
CA GLY A 87 -3.50 -12.96 4.22
C GLY A 87 -2.29 -12.35 3.51
N HIS A 88 -2.53 -11.69 2.40
CA HIS A 88 -1.50 -11.05 1.59
C HIS A 88 -1.94 -9.64 1.15
N ASP A 89 -0.97 -8.81 0.87
CA ASP A 89 -1.22 -7.45 0.41
C ASP A 89 -0.51 -7.20 -0.92
N LEU A 90 -0.95 -6.21 -1.66
CA LEU A 90 -0.35 -5.78 -2.90
C LEU A 90 0.26 -4.39 -2.73
N GLY A 91 1.52 -4.25 -3.09
CA GLY A 91 2.22 -2.98 -3.01
C GLY A 91 3.22 -2.79 -4.14
N ILE A 92 3.79 -1.59 -4.20
CA ILE A 92 4.75 -1.17 -5.22
C ILE A 92 6.13 -1.11 -4.60
N VAL A 93 7.12 -1.72 -5.24
CA VAL A 93 8.52 -1.63 -4.83
C VAL A 93 9.02 -0.21 -5.09
N THR A 94 9.42 0.49 -4.03
CA THR A 94 9.93 1.87 -4.12
C THR A 94 11.43 1.98 -3.98
N LEU A 95 12.06 1.06 -3.25
CA LEU A 95 13.53 1.03 -3.10
C LEU A 95 14.03 -0.41 -3.16
N GLU A 96 15.24 -0.57 -3.72
CA GLU A 96 15.98 -1.83 -3.81
C GLU A 96 17.46 -1.63 -3.46
N GLY A 97 18.13 -2.68 -3.01
CA GLY A 97 19.56 -2.72 -2.81
C GLY A 97 20.10 -1.84 -1.67
N PRO A 98 21.29 -1.24 -1.81
CA PRO A 98 21.98 -0.53 -0.73
C PRO A 98 21.22 0.65 -0.12
N ILE A 99 20.31 1.27 -0.90
CA ILE A 99 19.48 2.38 -0.44
C ILE A 99 18.51 1.93 0.66
N VAL A 100 18.02 0.68 0.59
CA VAL A 100 17.17 0.09 1.63
C VAL A 100 17.91 0.06 2.97
N GLY A 101 19.19 -0.31 2.95
CA GLY A 101 20.02 -0.30 4.16
C GLY A 101 20.19 1.11 4.77
N ARG A 102 20.32 2.15 3.94
CA ARG A 102 20.33 3.54 4.42
C ARG A 102 19.00 3.93 5.04
N GLN A 103 17.90 3.59 4.38
CA GLN A 103 16.56 3.86 4.87
C GLN A 103 16.29 3.18 6.23
N MET A 104 16.77 1.94 6.40
CA MET A 104 16.70 1.21 7.66
C MET A 104 17.45 1.93 8.77
N LYS A 105 18.69 2.37 8.49
CA LYS A 105 19.49 3.16 9.46
C LYS A 105 18.76 4.44 9.86
N CYS A 106 18.18 5.18 8.92
CA CYS A 106 17.41 6.39 9.22
C CYS A 106 16.17 6.11 10.08
N LYS A 107 15.59 4.93 9.96
CA LYS A 107 14.43 4.49 10.76
C LYS A 107 14.82 3.79 12.06
N GLY A 108 16.11 3.63 12.36
CA GLY A 108 16.60 2.90 13.52
C GLY A 108 16.27 1.39 13.48
N ILE A 109 16.12 0.81 12.29
CA ILE A 109 15.83 -0.61 12.12
C ILE A 109 17.16 -1.36 12.04
N ASP A 110 17.37 -2.29 12.97
CA ASP A 110 18.52 -3.19 12.94
C ASP A 110 18.21 -4.45 12.13
N PRO A 111 18.88 -4.67 11.01
CA PRO A 111 18.65 -5.85 10.17
C PRO A 111 18.90 -7.19 10.84
N ALA A 112 19.81 -7.22 11.83
CA ALA A 112 20.18 -8.45 12.52
C ALA A 112 19.09 -8.91 13.52
N ASN A 113 18.34 -7.97 14.05
CA ASN A 113 17.33 -8.22 15.09
C ASN A 113 15.88 -8.07 14.58
N THR A 114 15.70 -7.88 13.27
CA THR A 114 14.37 -7.66 12.68
C THR A 114 14.02 -8.81 11.74
N GLU A 115 12.91 -9.48 12.01
CA GLU A 115 12.32 -10.43 11.08
C GLU A 115 11.53 -9.68 9.99
N PHE A 116 11.96 -9.81 8.75
CA PHE A 116 11.32 -9.17 7.61
C PHE A 116 10.25 -10.08 7.00
N LYS A 117 9.09 -9.52 6.75
CA LYS A 117 8.04 -10.16 5.96
C LYS A 117 8.51 -10.41 4.53
N LYS A 118 7.86 -11.33 3.84
CA LYS A 118 8.31 -11.85 2.54
C LYS A 118 7.53 -11.22 1.39
N ILE A 119 8.24 -11.02 0.27
CA ILE A 119 7.63 -10.90 -1.04
C ILE A 119 7.40 -12.31 -1.55
N TYR A 120 6.16 -12.67 -1.83
CA TYR A 120 5.82 -14.00 -2.33
C TYR A 120 6.07 -14.13 -3.82
N ARG A 121 5.68 -13.12 -4.61
CA ARG A 121 5.81 -13.10 -6.07
C ARG A 121 5.47 -11.72 -6.63
N LYS A 122 5.74 -11.53 -7.92
CA LYS A 122 5.15 -10.41 -8.68
C LYS A 122 3.64 -10.58 -8.81
N ALA A 123 2.92 -9.46 -8.86
CA ALA A 123 1.49 -9.47 -9.08
C ALA A 123 1.17 -9.93 -10.50
N LYS A 124 0.10 -10.73 -10.64
CA LYS A 124 -0.47 -11.14 -11.93
C LYS A 124 -1.70 -10.29 -12.24
N SER A 125 -2.18 -10.34 -13.49
CA SER A 125 -3.36 -9.57 -13.94
C SER A 125 -4.55 -9.74 -13.00
N LEU A 126 -4.86 -10.97 -12.58
CA LEU A 126 -5.96 -11.25 -11.66
C LEU A 126 -5.78 -10.59 -10.28
N ASP A 127 -4.54 -10.48 -9.78
CA ASP A 127 -4.28 -9.80 -8.50
C ASP A 127 -4.53 -8.30 -8.63
N ILE A 128 -4.14 -7.73 -9.75
CA ILE A 128 -4.31 -6.31 -10.06
C ILE A 128 -5.80 -5.98 -10.22
N GLU A 129 -6.57 -6.83 -10.90
CA GLU A 129 -8.02 -6.66 -11.04
C GLU A 129 -8.71 -6.63 -9.67
N LYS A 130 -8.43 -7.61 -8.80
CA LYS A 130 -8.95 -7.64 -7.43
C LYS A 130 -8.55 -6.42 -6.61
N TRP A 131 -7.32 -5.97 -6.78
CA TRP A 131 -6.84 -4.77 -6.11
C TRP A 131 -7.55 -3.51 -6.61
N GLN A 132 -7.85 -3.42 -7.93
CA GLN A 132 -8.65 -2.33 -8.50
C GLN A 132 -10.06 -2.31 -7.92
N GLU A 133 -10.71 -3.48 -7.83
CA GLU A 133 -12.03 -3.61 -7.20
C GLU A 133 -12.01 -3.15 -5.74
N ALA A 134 -10.96 -3.53 -4.99
CA ALA A 134 -10.78 -3.10 -3.61
C ALA A 134 -10.63 -1.57 -3.50
N ILE A 135 -9.83 -0.96 -4.36
CA ILE A 135 -9.63 0.50 -4.42
C ILE A 135 -10.94 1.23 -4.76
N ALA A 136 -11.70 0.72 -5.73
CA ALA A 136 -12.97 1.33 -6.14
C ALA A 136 -13.97 1.43 -4.98
N ARG A 137 -13.93 0.51 -4.01
CA ARG A 137 -14.79 0.50 -2.82
C ARG A 137 -14.35 1.49 -1.74
N GLU A 138 -13.12 1.99 -1.77
CA GLU A 138 -12.55 2.81 -0.68
C GLU A 138 -13.36 4.09 -0.42
N GLN A 139 -13.72 4.81 -1.47
CA GLN A 139 -14.44 6.07 -1.34
C GLN A 139 -15.86 5.89 -0.75
N GLU A 140 -16.62 4.95 -1.26
CA GLU A 140 -17.96 4.67 -0.77
C GLU A 140 -17.92 4.19 0.69
N THR A 141 -17.00 3.28 1.00
CA THR A 141 -16.77 2.79 2.37
C THR A 141 -16.40 3.94 3.32
N MET A 142 -15.55 4.87 2.88
CA MET A 142 -15.15 6.03 3.68
C MET A 142 -16.36 6.94 3.99
N ILE A 143 -17.20 7.24 2.99
CA ILE A 143 -18.40 8.07 3.16
C ILE A 143 -19.34 7.41 4.16
N ARG A 144 -19.63 6.13 3.98
CA ARG A 144 -20.51 5.38 4.88
C ARG A 144 -19.95 5.28 6.30
N ALA A 145 -18.64 5.07 6.44
CA ALA A 145 -17.97 5.04 7.74
C ALA A 145 -18.07 6.38 8.49
N ARG A 146 -18.00 7.50 7.77
CA ARG A 146 -18.22 8.85 8.37
C ARG A 146 -19.64 9.01 8.90
N GLN A 147 -20.63 8.55 8.15
CA GLN A 147 -22.03 8.59 8.59
C GLN A 147 -22.23 7.78 9.88
N ILE A 148 -21.74 6.55 9.91
CA ILE A 148 -21.84 5.70 11.11
C ILE A 148 -21.14 6.32 12.32
N ALA A 149 -19.97 6.92 12.14
CA ALA A 149 -19.26 7.59 13.23
C ALA A 149 -20.08 8.77 13.82
N VAL A 150 -20.77 9.54 12.96
CA VAL A 150 -21.67 10.62 13.38
C VAL A 150 -22.91 10.04 14.07
N GLU A 151 -23.53 9.00 13.52
CA GLU A 151 -24.72 8.33 14.11
C GLU A 151 -24.43 7.79 15.52
N LEU A 152 -23.20 7.35 15.78
CA LEU A 152 -22.73 6.88 17.09
C LEU A 152 -22.28 8.03 18.02
N GLY A 153 -22.33 9.28 17.57
CA GLY A 153 -21.93 10.43 18.36
C GLY A 153 -20.46 10.46 18.77
N LEU A 154 -19.58 9.85 17.96
CA LEU A 154 -18.15 9.78 18.26
C LEU A 154 -17.44 11.08 17.86
N ASP A 155 -16.65 11.64 18.77
CA ASP A 155 -15.83 12.82 18.52
C ASP A 155 -14.54 12.42 17.78
N MET A 156 -14.72 12.06 16.51
CA MET A 156 -13.64 11.63 15.60
C MET A 156 -14.04 11.86 14.14
N LYS A 157 -13.03 11.95 13.28
CA LYS A 157 -13.22 12.07 11.83
C LYS A 157 -12.49 10.94 11.12
N ILE A 158 -13.19 10.20 10.27
CA ILE A 158 -12.54 9.26 9.34
C ILE A 158 -11.92 10.08 8.21
N GLY A 159 -10.59 10.03 8.11
CA GLY A 159 -9.82 10.73 7.08
C GLY A 159 -9.79 9.95 5.77
N ASP A 160 -9.49 8.65 5.86
CA ASP A 160 -9.34 7.79 4.69
C ASP A 160 -9.57 6.31 5.03
N VAL A 161 -9.76 5.50 3.99
CA VAL A 161 -9.88 4.04 4.08
C VAL A 161 -8.92 3.39 3.10
N GLU A 162 -8.27 2.32 3.52
CA GLU A 162 -7.37 1.53 2.69
C GLU A 162 -7.72 0.05 2.80
N PHE A 163 -8.15 -0.55 1.69
CA PHE A 163 -8.32 -1.99 1.62
C PHE A 163 -6.99 -2.70 1.41
N GLN A 164 -6.80 -3.82 2.09
CA GLN A 164 -5.73 -4.77 1.80
C GLN A 164 -5.93 -5.35 0.40
N GLY A 165 -4.84 -5.64 -0.31
CA GLY A 165 -4.90 -6.09 -1.70
C GLY A 165 -5.74 -7.35 -1.96
N ASP A 166 -5.95 -8.19 -0.95
CA ASP A 166 -6.85 -9.35 -1.00
C ASP A 166 -8.32 -9.02 -0.66
N GLY A 167 -8.63 -7.78 -0.31
CA GLY A 167 -9.98 -7.31 0.03
C GLY A 167 -10.54 -7.85 1.35
N THR A 168 -9.76 -8.59 2.15
CA THR A 168 -10.25 -9.24 3.39
C THR A 168 -10.22 -8.33 4.61
N LYS A 169 -9.45 -7.23 4.54
CA LYS A 169 -9.21 -6.30 5.63
C LYS A 169 -9.22 -4.87 5.11
N ALA A 170 -9.71 -3.92 5.93
CA ALA A 170 -9.53 -2.50 5.67
C ALA A 170 -8.96 -1.77 6.89
N ILE A 171 -8.11 -0.79 6.60
CA ILE A 171 -7.54 0.13 7.58
C ILE A 171 -8.29 1.44 7.49
N PHE A 172 -8.93 1.85 8.57
CA PHE A 172 -9.62 3.12 8.69
C PHE A 172 -8.70 4.12 9.38
N TYR A 173 -8.27 5.12 8.64
CA TYR A 173 -7.46 6.22 9.16
C TYR A 173 -8.36 7.26 9.78
N TYR A 174 -8.13 7.61 11.04
CA TYR A 174 -8.96 8.55 11.75
C TYR A 174 -8.15 9.60 12.52
N ILE A 175 -8.79 10.71 12.78
CA ILE A 175 -8.29 11.81 13.61
C ILE A 175 -9.24 11.96 14.80
N ALA A 176 -8.68 12.13 15.97
CA ALA A 176 -9.39 12.45 17.19
C ALA A 176 -8.47 13.23 18.13
N ASP A 177 -8.99 14.22 18.81
CA ASP A 177 -8.25 15.03 19.79
C ASP A 177 -8.07 14.31 21.12
N GLY A 178 -8.93 13.33 21.42
CA GLY A 178 -8.93 12.55 22.64
C GLY A 178 -8.95 11.04 22.43
N ARG A 179 -9.12 10.30 23.52
CA ARG A 179 -9.37 8.86 23.47
C ARG A 179 -10.80 8.59 23.05
N VAL A 180 -10.96 7.78 22.00
CA VAL A 180 -12.26 7.35 21.51
C VAL A 180 -12.46 5.87 21.82
N ASP A 181 -13.63 5.48 22.29
CA ASP A 181 -13.99 4.06 22.47
C ASP A 181 -14.57 3.49 21.17
N PHE A 182 -13.79 2.69 20.47
CA PHE A 182 -14.16 2.11 19.17
C PHE A 182 -14.94 0.81 19.26
N ARG A 183 -15.23 0.26 20.43
CA ARG A 183 -15.81 -1.09 20.56
C ARG A 183 -17.12 -1.24 19.80
N GLN A 184 -17.99 -0.23 19.93
CA GLN A 184 -19.26 -0.19 19.22
C GLN A 184 -19.03 0.05 17.71
N LEU A 185 -18.19 1.01 17.37
CA LEU A 185 -17.86 1.35 15.99
C LEU A 185 -17.31 0.15 15.21
N ILE A 186 -16.35 -0.58 15.79
CA ILE A 186 -15.75 -1.77 15.15
C ILE A 186 -16.79 -2.84 14.89
N LYS A 187 -17.74 -3.06 15.82
CA LYS A 187 -18.83 -4.03 15.63
C LYS A 187 -19.71 -3.62 14.44
N VAL A 188 -20.16 -2.37 14.42
CA VAL A 188 -21.01 -1.85 13.35
C VAL A 188 -20.28 -1.89 12.01
N PHE A 189 -19.01 -1.50 11.96
CA PHE A 189 -18.20 -1.58 10.74
C PHE A 189 -18.03 -3.03 10.26
N ALA A 190 -17.79 -3.97 11.17
CA ALA A 190 -17.63 -5.39 10.81
C ALA A 190 -18.95 -6.00 10.25
N GLU A 191 -20.09 -5.59 10.78
CA GLU A 191 -21.42 -6.02 10.30
C GLU A 191 -21.76 -5.38 8.94
N GLU A 192 -21.51 -4.07 8.79
CA GLU A 192 -21.81 -3.30 7.58
C GLU A 192 -20.92 -3.71 6.40
N PHE A 193 -19.60 -3.76 6.62
CA PHE A 193 -18.64 -3.96 5.52
C PHE A 193 -18.21 -5.42 5.34
N ARG A 194 -18.50 -6.30 6.32
CA ARG A 194 -18.17 -7.74 6.31
C ARG A 194 -16.70 -8.04 6.06
N ILE A 195 -15.81 -7.19 6.59
CA ILE A 195 -14.36 -7.31 6.51
C ILE A 195 -13.73 -7.17 7.88
N ARG A 196 -12.47 -7.50 8.00
CA ARG A 196 -11.68 -7.21 9.20
C ARG A 196 -11.37 -5.72 9.29
N ILE A 197 -11.61 -5.13 10.44
CA ILE A 197 -11.43 -3.70 10.69
C ILE A 197 -10.14 -3.47 11.46
N GLU A 198 -9.31 -2.58 10.96
CA GLU A 198 -8.17 -2.01 11.70
C GLU A 198 -8.36 -0.50 11.79
N MET A 199 -8.24 0.05 12.99
CA MET A 199 -8.31 1.49 13.23
C MET A 199 -6.90 2.04 13.41
N LYS A 200 -6.55 3.09 12.66
CA LYS A 200 -5.24 3.74 12.74
C LYS A 200 -5.39 5.24 12.90
N GLN A 201 -4.90 5.74 14.02
CA GLN A 201 -4.87 7.19 14.25
C GLN A 201 -3.80 7.84 13.38
N ILE A 202 -4.15 8.97 12.79
CA ILE A 202 -3.25 9.86 12.05
C ILE A 202 -3.28 11.25 12.65
N GLY A 203 -2.18 11.97 12.53
CA GLY A 203 -2.12 13.37 12.93
C GLY A 203 -2.60 14.31 11.82
N ALA A 204 -2.96 15.53 12.17
CA ALA A 204 -3.45 16.55 11.23
C ALA A 204 -2.50 16.81 10.04
N ARG A 205 -1.18 16.71 10.24
CA ARG A 205 -0.20 16.81 9.14
C ARG A 205 -0.28 15.66 8.15
N GLN A 206 -0.62 14.46 8.63
CA GLN A 206 -0.79 13.29 7.76
C GLN A 206 -2.10 13.41 7.00
N GLU A 207 -3.16 13.93 7.62
CA GLU A 207 -4.42 14.19 6.92
C GLU A 207 -4.23 15.17 5.76
N ALA A 208 -3.52 16.27 5.98
CA ALA A 208 -3.24 17.24 4.93
C ALA A 208 -2.45 16.64 3.73
N GLY A 209 -1.76 15.53 3.93
CA GLY A 209 -1.08 14.79 2.87
C GLY A 209 -1.94 13.73 2.17
N LEU A 210 -3.20 13.54 2.61
CA LEU A 210 -4.17 12.61 1.99
C LEU A 210 -5.06 13.30 0.96
N ILE A 211 -5.06 14.63 0.96
CA ILE A 211 -5.76 15.50 0.02
C ILE A 211 -4.79 15.85 -1.11
#